data_1c5111bec33518b5ecd237543eff2d6d
#
_entry.id   1c5111bec33518b5ecd237543eff2d6d
#
_cell.length_a   1.000
_cell.length_b   1.000
_cell.length_c   1.000
_cell.angle_alpha   90.00
_cell.angle_beta   90.00
_cell.angle_gamma   90.00
#
_symmetry.space_group_name_H-M   'P 1'
#
loop_
_entity.id
_entity.type
_entity.pdbx_description
1 polymer ?
#
loop_
_entity_poly.entity_id
_entity_poly.type
_entity_poly.pdbx_seq_one_letter_code
_entity_poly.pdbx_strand_id
1 'polypeptide(L)'
;TETSPVVSFNPCGQERIGTIGLPVDETDIKIQDEDGNVVAQGEAGMLCVRGPQVMKGYWLRPEATAEVMTPDGFLMTGDIAIEHPDGYLQIVDRAKDMIIVSGFNVYPTEVEECLSSHPDILESAAIGVPDDKTGEAVKAFITLKGGLTSLDMPELRAYCKENLAAYKVPKYIEIRQELPKTNVGKVLRRALRDEKA
;
A
#
# COMPACT_ATOMS: atom_id res chain seq x y z
N THR A 1 7.59 14.54 -5.08
CA THR A 1 7.58 15.85 -5.78
C THR A 1 7.10 16.94 -4.83
N GLU A 2 5.99 16.77 -4.18
CA GLU A 2 5.32 17.73 -3.29
C GLU A 2 6.12 18.05 -2.02
N THR A 3 7.16 17.28 -1.73
CA THR A 3 8.02 17.39 -0.54
C THR A 3 9.50 17.66 -0.88
N SER A 4 9.84 18.06 -2.08
CA SER A 4 11.14 18.56 -2.60
C SER A 4 12.39 17.69 -2.39
N PRO A 5 12.43 16.40 -2.62
CA PRO A 5 11.47 15.29 -2.54
C PRO A 5 11.55 14.48 -1.23
N VAL A 6 12.41 14.87 -0.26
CA VAL A 6 12.77 14.05 0.91
C VAL A 6 11.89 14.36 2.10
N VAL A 7 11.31 13.31 2.70
CA VAL A 7 10.55 13.37 3.96
C VAL A 7 11.32 12.68 5.08
N SER A 8 11.94 11.54 4.76
CA SER A 8 12.66 10.70 5.72
C SER A 8 13.81 9.98 5.04
N PHE A 9 14.74 9.51 5.82
CA PHE A 9 15.84 8.65 5.35
C PHE A 9 16.33 7.74 6.49
N ASN A 10 16.93 6.62 6.13
CA ASN A 10 17.62 5.77 7.10
C ASN A 10 18.97 6.39 7.43
N PRO A 11 19.26 6.74 8.70
CA PRO A 11 20.55 7.30 9.10
C PRO A 11 21.66 6.30 8.85
N CYS A 12 22.82 6.79 8.40
CA CYS A 12 24.00 5.96 8.14
C CYS A 12 24.45 5.22 9.41
N GLY A 13 24.59 3.88 9.32
CA GLY A 13 24.93 3.03 10.44
C GLY A 13 23.79 2.72 11.41
N GLN A 14 22.58 3.19 11.12
CA GLN A 14 21.36 2.91 11.87
C GLN A 14 20.20 2.52 10.93
N GLU A 15 20.54 1.92 9.79
CA GLU A 15 19.57 1.52 8.78
C GLU A 15 18.66 0.42 9.31
N ARG A 16 17.35 0.61 9.16
CA ARG A 16 16.33 -0.38 9.52
C ARG A 16 15.63 -0.86 8.26
N ILE A 17 15.94 -2.10 7.86
CA ILE A 17 15.35 -2.73 6.68
C ILE A 17 13.82 -2.78 6.81
N GLY A 18 13.10 -2.49 5.73
CA GLY A 18 11.65 -2.45 5.68
C GLY A 18 11.05 -1.10 6.09
N THR A 19 11.87 -0.12 6.49
CA THR A 19 11.42 1.23 6.82
C THR A 19 11.97 2.27 5.82
N ILE A 20 11.33 3.44 5.80
CA ILE A 20 11.83 4.63 5.08
C ILE A 20 12.68 5.54 5.99
N GLY A 21 13.00 5.08 7.22
CA GLY A 21 13.84 5.77 8.16
C GLY A 21 13.12 6.78 9.05
N LEU A 22 13.91 7.73 9.57
CA LEU A 22 13.46 8.82 10.44
C LEU A 22 13.12 10.07 9.61
N PRO A 23 12.18 10.91 10.05
CA PRO A 23 11.93 12.21 9.44
C PRO A 23 13.20 13.05 9.38
N VAL A 24 13.35 13.86 8.32
CA VAL A 24 14.42 14.85 8.24
C VAL A 24 14.16 16.00 9.23
N ASP A 25 15.21 16.77 9.55
CA ASP A 25 15.12 17.91 10.46
C ASP A 25 14.00 18.87 10.03
N GLU A 26 13.37 19.51 11.01
CA GLU A 26 12.25 20.47 10.81
C GLU A 26 11.02 19.87 10.12
N THR A 27 10.86 18.54 10.11
CA THR A 27 9.74 17.84 9.52
C THR A 27 8.85 17.21 10.58
N ASP A 28 7.62 17.69 10.66
CA ASP A 28 6.58 17.10 11.50
C ASP A 28 5.86 16.00 10.72
N ILE A 29 5.66 14.87 11.40
CA ILE A 29 4.90 13.73 10.88
C ILE A 29 3.65 13.52 11.71
N LYS A 30 2.56 13.18 11.04
CA LYS A 30 1.30 12.75 11.64
C LYS A 30 0.77 11.58 10.85
N ILE A 31 0.35 10.52 11.55
CA ILE A 31 -0.38 9.41 10.95
C ILE A 31 -1.82 9.49 11.43
N GLN A 32 -2.79 9.57 10.51
CA GLN A 32 -4.20 9.80 10.83
C GLN A 32 -5.12 8.77 10.16
N ASP A 33 -6.26 8.54 10.80
CA ASP A 33 -7.36 7.76 10.25
C ASP A 33 -8.16 8.55 9.18
N GLU A 34 -9.23 7.95 8.67
CA GLU A 34 -10.11 8.56 7.67
C GLU A 34 -10.89 9.76 8.21
N ASP A 35 -11.11 9.83 9.53
CA ASP A 35 -11.77 10.95 10.21
C ASP A 35 -10.82 12.11 10.55
N GLY A 36 -9.52 11.93 10.27
CA GLY A 36 -8.46 12.90 10.55
C GLY A 36 -7.90 12.87 11.98
N ASN A 37 -8.28 11.86 12.79
CA ASN A 37 -7.72 11.67 14.12
C ASN A 37 -6.35 11.00 14.02
N VAL A 38 -5.42 11.41 14.89
CA VAL A 38 -4.12 10.75 15.00
C VAL A 38 -4.32 9.34 15.53
N VAL A 39 -3.80 8.35 14.82
CA VAL A 39 -3.86 6.93 15.22
C VAL A 39 -2.87 6.64 16.36
N ALA A 40 -3.08 5.53 17.08
CA ALA A 40 -2.13 5.09 18.09
C ALA A 40 -0.79 4.67 17.43
N GLN A 41 0.29 4.82 18.18
CA GLN A 41 1.62 4.42 17.71
C GLN A 41 1.64 2.93 17.35
N GLY A 42 2.15 2.61 16.17
CA GLY A 42 2.15 1.26 15.61
C GLY A 42 0.90 0.89 14.80
N GLU A 43 -0.11 1.76 14.76
CA GLU A 43 -1.27 1.59 13.89
C GLU A 43 -1.03 2.23 12.52
N ALA A 44 -1.62 1.63 11.49
CA ALA A 44 -1.52 2.13 10.13
C ALA A 44 -2.53 3.25 9.86
N GLY A 45 -2.09 4.29 9.17
CA GLY A 45 -2.94 5.39 8.75
C GLY A 45 -2.31 6.23 7.65
N MET A 46 -3.01 7.28 7.21
CA MET A 46 -2.53 8.23 6.22
C MET A 46 -1.31 8.98 6.73
N LEU A 47 -0.19 8.88 6.03
CA LEU A 47 1.01 9.65 6.32
C LEU A 47 0.79 11.11 5.93
N CYS A 48 0.85 12.00 6.91
CA CYS A 48 0.76 13.44 6.74
C CYS A 48 2.07 14.10 7.14
N VAL A 49 2.51 15.07 6.34
CA VAL A 49 3.83 15.71 6.47
C VAL A 49 3.68 17.22 6.49
N ARG A 50 4.38 17.89 7.42
CA ARG A 50 4.53 19.33 7.47
C ARG A 50 5.99 19.68 7.66
N GLY A 51 6.50 20.62 6.87
CA GLY A 51 7.89 21.05 6.93
C GLY A 51 8.24 22.07 5.83
N PRO A 52 9.43 22.66 5.90
CA PRO A 52 9.86 23.70 4.94
C PRO A 52 9.96 23.19 3.50
N GLN A 53 10.15 21.89 3.29
CA GLN A 53 10.24 21.25 1.97
C GLN A 53 8.87 20.96 1.34
N VAL A 54 7.77 21.06 2.10
CA VAL A 54 6.42 20.81 1.60
C VAL A 54 6.01 21.96 0.66
N MET A 55 5.43 21.62 -0.49
CA MET A 55 4.95 22.59 -1.46
C MET A 55 3.91 23.55 -0.86
N LYS A 56 3.82 24.74 -1.39
CA LYS A 56 2.76 25.71 -1.03
C LYS A 56 1.39 25.35 -1.63
N GLY A 57 1.37 24.52 -2.65
CA GLY A 57 0.18 24.06 -3.35
C GLY A 57 0.44 23.81 -4.83
N TYR A 58 -0.57 23.29 -5.51
CA TYR A 58 -0.54 23.09 -6.96
C TYR A 58 -0.79 24.40 -7.71
N TRP A 59 0.05 24.69 -8.71
CA TRP A 59 -0.03 25.91 -9.50
C TRP A 59 -1.39 26.06 -10.19
N LEU A 60 -2.06 27.19 -9.91
CA LEU A 60 -3.40 27.50 -10.42
C LEU A 60 -4.47 26.42 -10.15
N ARG A 61 -4.29 25.60 -9.10
CA ARG A 61 -5.19 24.54 -8.70
C ARG A 61 -5.53 24.60 -7.20
N PRO A 62 -6.22 25.65 -6.73
CA PRO A 62 -6.52 25.80 -5.30
C PRO A 62 -7.40 24.68 -4.76
N GLU A 63 -8.35 24.19 -5.55
CA GLU A 63 -9.24 23.08 -5.16
C GLU A 63 -8.44 21.78 -4.95
N ALA A 64 -7.60 21.39 -5.91
CA ALA A 64 -6.74 20.23 -5.78
C ALA A 64 -5.72 20.37 -4.62
N THR A 65 -5.31 21.59 -4.30
CA THR A 65 -4.47 21.86 -3.13
C THR A 65 -5.25 21.63 -1.84
N ALA A 66 -6.49 22.10 -1.76
CA ALA A 66 -7.34 21.92 -0.59
C ALA A 66 -7.67 20.43 -0.33
N GLU A 67 -7.74 19.60 -1.37
CA GLU A 67 -7.98 18.16 -1.25
C GLU A 67 -6.82 17.41 -0.58
N VAL A 68 -5.59 17.94 -0.64
CA VAL A 68 -4.39 17.26 -0.12
C VAL A 68 -3.79 17.94 1.09
N MET A 69 -4.27 19.12 1.49
CA MET A 69 -3.78 19.83 2.66
C MET A 69 -4.79 19.78 3.80
N THR A 70 -4.35 19.36 4.97
CA THR A 70 -5.20 19.39 6.17
C THR A 70 -5.35 20.83 6.69
N PRO A 71 -6.43 21.13 7.49
CA PRO A 71 -6.63 22.47 8.05
C PRO A 71 -5.47 22.96 8.94
N ASP A 72 -4.73 22.05 9.57
CA ASP A 72 -3.56 22.33 10.41
C ASP A 72 -2.23 22.34 9.62
N GLY A 73 -2.30 22.35 8.29
CA GLY A 73 -1.18 22.60 7.39
C GLY A 73 -0.30 21.40 7.06
N PHE A 74 -0.79 20.19 7.25
CA PHE A 74 -0.09 18.98 6.80
C PHE A 74 -0.50 18.61 5.38
N LEU A 75 0.45 18.15 4.59
CA LEU A 75 0.23 17.49 3.31
C LEU A 75 -0.13 16.01 3.55
N MET A 76 -1.28 15.58 3.08
CA MET A 76 -1.64 14.16 2.98
C MET A 76 -0.92 13.54 1.79
N THR A 77 0.03 12.63 2.04
CA THR A 77 0.91 12.09 0.99
C THR A 77 0.22 11.11 0.04
N GLY A 78 -0.89 10.53 0.49
CA GLY A 78 -1.57 9.42 -0.19
C GLY A 78 -0.91 8.07 0.07
N ASP A 79 0.10 8.01 0.94
CA ASP A 79 0.72 6.78 1.41
C ASP A 79 0.17 6.41 2.80
N ILE A 80 -0.10 5.14 3.02
CA ILE A 80 -0.41 4.58 4.34
C ILE A 80 0.89 4.16 4.99
N ALA A 81 1.09 4.58 6.22
CA ALA A 81 2.31 4.28 6.96
C ALA A 81 2.04 3.89 8.42
N ILE A 82 3.04 3.31 9.04
CA ILE A 82 3.12 3.03 10.47
C ILE A 82 4.32 3.78 11.03
N GLU A 83 4.15 4.43 12.19
CA GLU A 83 5.25 4.95 12.98
C GLU A 83 5.59 3.94 14.07
N HIS A 84 6.82 3.44 14.06
CA HIS A 84 7.34 2.53 15.07
C HIS A 84 7.69 3.27 16.37
N PRO A 85 7.78 2.56 17.52
CA PRO A 85 8.10 3.18 18.81
C PRO A 85 9.44 3.95 18.87
N ASP A 86 10.36 3.64 17.98
CA ASP A 86 11.65 4.29 17.81
C ASP A 86 11.65 5.44 16.78
N GLY A 87 10.46 5.81 16.28
CA GLY A 87 10.25 6.93 15.35
C GLY A 87 10.49 6.56 13.87
N TYR A 88 10.91 5.33 13.57
CA TYR A 88 11.06 4.91 12.17
C TYR A 88 9.71 4.78 11.49
N LEU A 89 9.64 5.26 10.25
CA LEU A 89 8.44 5.19 9.43
C LEU A 89 8.52 3.99 8.47
N GLN A 90 7.41 3.27 8.34
CA GLN A 90 7.25 2.18 7.37
C GLN A 90 6.07 2.46 6.47
N ILE A 91 6.27 2.46 5.16
CA ILE A 91 5.16 2.50 4.21
C ILE A 91 4.52 1.12 4.14
N VAL A 92 3.20 1.09 4.30
CA VAL A 92 2.39 -0.12 4.21
C VAL A 92 1.83 -0.29 2.80
N ASP A 93 1.18 0.76 2.27
CA ASP A 93 0.62 0.76 0.91
C ASP A 93 0.23 2.19 0.48
N ARG A 94 -0.43 2.29 -0.67
CA ARG A 94 -1.09 3.50 -1.15
C ARG A 94 -2.55 3.53 -0.70
N ALA A 95 -3.01 4.66 -0.18
CA ALA A 95 -4.41 4.83 0.24
C ALA A 95 -5.41 4.48 -0.87
N LYS A 96 -5.15 4.91 -2.11
CA LYS A 96 -6.00 4.63 -3.29
C LYS A 96 -6.02 3.17 -3.72
N ASP A 97 -5.09 2.36 -3.25
CA ASP A 97 -4.98 0.93 -3.59
C ASP A 97 -5.56 0.04 -2.49
N MET A 98 -5.87 0.61 -1.31
CA MET A 98 -6.50 -0.08 -0.20
C MET A 98 -7.84 -0.69 -0.62
N ILE A 99 -8.11 -1.90 -0.15
CA ILE A 99 -9.32 -2.67 -0.43
C ILE A 99 -10.16 -2.71 0.83
N ILE A 100 -11.46 -2.42 0.73
CA ILE A 100 -12.36 -2.40 1.89
C ILE A 100 -13.23 -3.66 1.87
N VAL A 101 -12.86 -4.66 2.66
CA VAL A 101 -13.58 -5.94 2.74
C VAL A 101 -14.42 -5.97 4.02
N SER A 102 -15.74 -5.89 3.90
CA SER A 102 -16.68 -5.86 5.05
C SER A 102 -16.34 -4.77 6.09
N GLY A 103 -15.84 -3.60 5.64
CA GLY A 103 -15.41 -2.50 6.51
C GLY A 103 -14.00 -2.63 7.09
N PHE A 104 -13.25 -3.70 6.73
CA PHE A 104 -11.86 -3.86 7.13
C PHE A 104 -10.91 -3.43 6.03
N ASN A 105 -9.88 -2.69 6.40
CA ASN A 105 -8.83 -2.26 5.49
C ASN A 105 -7.90 -3.44 5.16
N VAL A 106 -7.77 -3.74 3.89
CA VAL A 106 -6.83 -4.74 3.35
C VAL A 106 -5.83 -4.03 2.46
N TYR A 107 -4.57 -4.17 2.79
CA TYR A 107 -3.47 -3.60 2.03
C TYR A 107 -2.98 -4.60 0.99
N PRO A 108 -3.07 -4.30 -0.31
CA PRO A 108 -2.60 -5.18 -1.37
C PRO A 108 -1.19 -5.73 -1.16
N THR A 109 -0.27 -4.89 -0.68
CA THR A 109 1.13 -5.28 -0.44
C THR A 109 1.24 -6.47 0.53
N GLU A 110 0.46 -6.52 1.60
CA GLU A 110 0.47 -7.62 2.56
C GLU A 110 0.02 -8.96 1.91
N VAL A 111 -1.00 -8.87 1.05
CA VAL A 111 -1.48 -10.05 0.30
C VAL A 111 -0.44 -10.50 -0.72
N GLU A 112 0.20 -9.56 -1.41
CA GLU A 112 1.25 -9.81 -2.40
C GLU A 112 2.49 -10.42 -1.77
N GLU A 113 2.91 -9.95 -0.59
CA GLU A 113 4.03 -10.52 0.18
C GLU A 113 3.74 -11.97 0.60
N CYS A 114 2.53 -12.25 1.10
CA CYS A 114 2.11 -13.61 1.41
C CYS A 114 2.19 -14.51 0.17
N LEU A 115 1.60 -14.10 -0.95
CA LEU A 115 1.61 -14.88 -2.19
C LEU A 115 3.02 -15.06 -2.75
N SER A 116 3.86 -14.01 -2.75
CA SER A 116 5.23 -14.06 -3.26
C SER A 116 6.17 -14.91 -2.40
N SER A 117 5.80 -15.17 -1.14
CA SER A 117 6.51 -16.10 -0.27
C SER A 117 6.24 -17.57 -0.60
N HIS A 118 5.23 -17.86 -1.42
CA HIS A 118 4.95 -19.23 -1.88
C HIS A 118 6.05 -19.69 -2.87
N PRO A 119 6.56 -20.94 -2.74
CA PRO A 119 7.68 -21.44 -3.53
C PRO A 119 7.47 -21.37 -5.05
N ASP A 120 6.26 -21.56 -5.52
CA ASP A 120 5.93 -21.68 -6.94
C ASP A 120 5.45 -20.34 -7.57
N ILE A 121 5.26 -19.28 -6.79
CA ILE A 121 4.84 -17.98 -7.29
C ILE A 121 6.05 -17.08 -7.57
N LEU A 122 6.13 -16.54 -8.78
CA LEU A 122 7.19 -15.65 -9.21
C LEU A 122 6.87 -14.19 -8.86
N GLU A 123 5.68 -13.73 -9.23
CA GLU A 123 5.19 -12.38 -8.98
C GLU A 123 3.70 -12.44 -8.62
N SER A 124 3.25 -11.47 -7.86
CA SER A 124 1.85 -11.31 -7.50
C SER A 124 1.41 -9.86 -7.53
N ALA A 125 0.13 -9.64 -7.74
CA ALA A 125 -0.54 -8.36 -7.58
C ALA A 125 -1.92 -8.57 -7.02
N ALA A 126 -2.39 -7.68 -6.15
CA ALA A 126 -3.72 -7.73 -5.57
C ALA A 126 -4.48 -6.42 -5.82
N ILE A 127 -5.77 -6.54 -6.11
CA ILE A 127 -6.69 -5.41 -6.26
C ILE A 127 -8.02 -5.70 -5.58
N GLY A 128 -8.77 -4.64 -5.26
CA GLY A 128 -10.19 -4.74 -4.91
C GLY A 128 -11.05 -4.92 -6.15
N VAL A 129 -12.03 -5.79 -6.05
CA VAL A 129 -13.11 -5.93 -7.04
C VAL A 129 -14.45 -5.87 -6.33
N PRO A 130 -15.51 -5.31 -6.97
CA PRO A 130 -16.84 -5.24 -6.37
C PRO A 130 -17.33 -6.64 -5.95
N ASP A 131 -17.98 -6.71 -4.79
CA ASP A 131 -18.55 -7.94 -4.23
C ASP A 131 -19.85 -7.64 -3.48
N ASP A 132 -20.93 -8.33 -3.84
CA ASP A 132 -22.27 -8.06 -3.30
C ASP A 132 -22.40 -8.30 -1.79
N LYS A 133 -21.51 -9.13 -1.19
CA LYS A 133 -21.58 -9.50 0.22
C LYS A 133 -20.66 -8.67 1.10
N THR A 134 -19.51 -8.27 0.57
CA THR A 134 -18.44 -7.64 1.36
C THR A 134 -18.12 -6.21 0.92
N GLY A 135 -18.88 -5.66 -0.06
CA GLY A 135 -18.58 -4.39 -0.71
C GLY A 135 -17.47 -4.57 -1.73
N GLU A 136 -16.28 -4.92 -1.28
CA GLU A 136 -15.17 -5.36 -2.13
C GLU A 136 -14.67 -6.74 -1.70
N ALA A 137 -13.99 -7.43 -2.61
CA ALA A 137 -13.25 -8.65 -2.35
C ALA A 137 -11.84 -8.54 -2.95
N VAL A 138 -10.89 -9.22 -2.33
CA VAL A 138 -9.51 -9.30 -2.85
C VAL A 138 -9.48 -10.21 -4.07
N LYS A 139 -8.99 -9.68 -5.20
CA LYS A 139 -8.60 -10.44 -6.39
C LYS A 139 -7.09 -10.38 -6.55
N ALA A 140 -6.46 -11.55 -6.57
CA ALA A 140 -5.03 -11.70 -6.78
C ALA A 140 -4.75 -12.18 -8.21
N PHE A 141 -3.68 -11.63 -8.81
CA PHE A 141 -3.09 -12.09 -10.05
C PHE A 141 -1.70 -12.62 -9.73
N ILE A 142 -1.37 -13.79 -10.23
CA ILE A 142 -0.08 -14.44 -9.95
C ILE A 142 0.57 -14.91 -11.25
N THR A 143 1.90 -14.86 -11.29
CA THR A 143 2.71 -15.56 -12.29
C THR A 143 3.49 -16.67 -11.61
N LEU A 144 3.76 -17.75 -12.33
CA LEU A 144 4.34 -18.96 -11.78
C LEU A 144 5.83 -19.10 -12.16
N LYS A 145 6.60 -19.75 -11.28
CA LYS A 145 8.01 -20.06 -11.51
C LYS A 145 8.18 -21.29 -12.40
N GLY A 146 9.34 -21.41 -13.03
CA GLY A 146 9.82 -22.67 -13.64
C GLY A 146 8.98 -23.21 -14.79
N GLY A 147 8.16 -22.36 -15.46
CA GLY A 147 7.30 -22.82 -16.56
C GLY A 147 6.06 -23.60 -16.11
N LEU A 148 5.73 -23.58 -14.82
CA LEU A 148 4.45 -24.09 -14.31
C LEU A 148 3.29 -23.33 -14.99
N THR A 149 2.21 -24.04 -15.29
CA THR A 149 1.01 -23.46 -15.92
C THR A 149 -0.23 -23.53 -15.02
N SER A 150 -0.13 -24.24 -13.90
CA SER A 150 -1.23 -24.39 -12.93
C SER A 150 -0.68 -24.61 -11.52
N LEU A 151 -1.49 -24.28 -10.52
CA LEU A 151 -1.29 -24.61 -9.09
C LEU A 151 -2.52 -25.31 -8.55
N ASP A 152 -2.35 -26.06 -7.45
CA ASP A 152 -3.47 -26.53 -6.64
C ASP A 152 -4.11 -25.35 -5.91
N MET A 153 -5.26 -24.88 -6.40
CA MET A 153 -5.96 -23.73 -5.84
C MET A 153 -6.46 -23.94 -4.41
N PRO A 154 -6.99 -25.12 -4.03
CA PRO A 154 -7.26 -25.47 -2.63
C PRO A 154 -6.04 -25.32 -1.72
N GLU A 155 -4.88 -25.85 -2.13
CA GLU A 155 -3.63 -25.76 -1.37
C GLU A 155 -3.15 -24.32 -1.22
N LEU A 156 -3.14 -23.53 -2.32
CA LEU A 156 -2.78 -22.10 -2.27
C LEU A 156 -3.71 -21.31 -1.36
N ARG A 157 -5.02 -21.60 -1.37
CA ARG A 157 -5.96 -20.95 -0.44
C ARG A 157 -5.73 -21.36 1.01
N ALA A 158 -5.36 -22.61 1.28
CA ALA A 158 -4.99 -23.06 2.62
C ALA A 158 -3.74 -22.29 3.10
N TYR A 159 -2.71 -22.21 2.27
CA TYR A 159 -1.51 -21.43 2.53
C TYR A 159 -1.83 -19.95 2.87
N CYS A 160 -2.68 -19.28 2.07
CA CYS A 160 -3.10 -17.92 2.37
C CYS A 160 -3.85 -17.81 3.71
N LYS A 161 -4.70 -18.79 4.06
CA LYS A 161 -5.44 -18.78 5.33
C LYS A 161 -4.56 -18.99 6.56
N GLU A 162 -3.43 -19.65 6.41
CA GLU A 162 -2.45 -19.84 7.48
C GLU A 162 -1.62 -18.58 7.74
N ASN A 163 -1.46 -17.72 6.71
CA ASN A 163 -0.57 -16.57 6.76
C ASN A 163 -1.30 -15.22 6.79
N LEU A 164 -2.61 -15.17 6.51
CA LEU A 164 -3.42 -13.97 6.44
C LEU A 164 -4.69 -14.08 7.29
N ALA A 165 -5.15 -12.96 7.83
CA ALA A 165 -6.48 -12.87 8.41
C ALA A 165 -7.56 -13.23 7.37
N ALA A 166 -8.66 -13.84 7.81
CA ALA A 166 -9.67 -14.42 6.93
C ALA A 166 -10.22 -13.44 5.88
N TYR A 167 -10.41 -12.16 6.24
CA TYR A 167 -10.91 -11.13 5.34
C TYR A 167 -9.87 -10.64 4.31
N LYS A 168 -8.57 -10.93 4.52
CA LYS A 168 -7.47 -10.61 3.60
C LYS A 168 -7.21 -11.71 2.56
N VAL A 169 -7.74 -12.91 2.78
CA VAL A 169 -7.52 -14.05 1.87
C VAL A 169 -8.16 -13.77 0.51
N PRO A 170 -7.43 -13.89 -0.60
CA PRO A 170 -7.97 -13.65 -1.93
C PRO A 170 -9.18 -14.51 -2.23
N LYS A 171 -10.31 -13.87 -2.53
CA LYS A 171 -11.53 -14.56 -2.99
C LYS A 171 -11.36 -15.07 -4.41
N TYR A 172 -10.69 -14.29 -5.24
CA TYR A 172 -10.41 -14.62 -6.64
C TYR A 172 -8.90 -14.68 -6.86
N ILE A 173 -8.42 -15.70 -7.57
CA ILE A 173 -7.01 -15.85 -7.94
C ILE A 173 -6.97 -16.19 -9.43
N GLU A 174 -6.20 -15.42 -10.18
CA GLU A 174 -6.02 -15.57 -11.63
C GLU A 174 -4.54 -15.79 -11.94
N ILE A 175 -4.23 -16.89 -12.64
CA ILE A 175 -2.87 -17.17 -13.13
C ILE A 175 -2.68 -16.46 -14.46
N ARG A 176 -1.58 -15.74 -14.60
CA ARG A 176 -1.17 -15.06 -15.83
C ARG A 176 0.24 -15.45 -16.25
N GLN A 177 0.54 -15.25 -17.51
CA GLN A 177 1.91 -15.42 -18.04
C GLN A 177 2.80 -14.27 -17.59
N GLU A 178 2.26 -13.04 -17.57
CA GLU A 178 2.95 -11.82 -17.13
C GLU A 178 1.96 -10.86 -16.48
N LEU A 179 2.47 -9.96 -15.63
CA LEU A 179 1.72 -8.85 -15.05
C LEU A 179 2.10 -7.55 -15.76
N PRO A 180 1.14 -6.62 -15.95
CA PRO A 180 1.44 -5.31 -16.53
C PRO A 180 2.41 -4.54 -15.64
N LYS A 181 3.45 -3.94 -16.25
CA LYS A 181 4.52 -3.24 -15.53
C LYS A 181 4.71 -1.82 -16.04
N THR A 182 5.17 -0.96 -15.16
CA THR A 182 5.67 0.36 -15.52
C THR A 182 7.01 0.24 -16.25
N ASN A 183 7.47 1.33 -16.87
CA ASN A 183 8.78 1.41 -17.54
C ASN A 183 9.96 1.12 -16.59
N VAL A 184 9.76 1.22 -15.27
CA VAL A 184 10.76 0.89 -14.25
C VAL A 184 10.56 -0.49 -13.63
N GLY A 185 9.72 -1.35 -14.23
CA GLY A 185 9.53 -2.75 -13.84
C GLY A 185 8.59 -2.99 -12.65
N LYS A 186 7.92 -1.96 -12.11
CA LYS A 186 6.92 -2.13 -11.04
C LYS A 186 5.59 -2.59 -11.62
N VAL A 187 4.90 -3.53 -10.95
CA VAL A 187 3.56 -3.97 -11.35
C VAL A 187 2.59 -2.78 -11.33
N LEU A 188 1.81 -2.64 -12.38
CA LEU A 188 0.87 -1.55 -12.60
C LEU A 188 -0.54 -2.01 -12.21
N ARG A 189 -0.89 -1.95 -10.92
CA ARG A 189 -2.22 -2.35 -10.39
C ARG A 189 -3.38 -1.63 -11.08
N ARG A 190 -3.17 -0.37 -11.49
CA ARG A 190 -4.19 0.38 -12.23
C ARG A 190 -4.62 -0.32 -13.52
N ALA A 191 -3.67 -0.85 -14.30
CA ALA A 191 -4.00 -1.57 -15.53
C ALA A 191 -4.86 -2.82 -15.24
N LEU A 192 -4.56 -3.53 -14.14
CA LEU A 192 -5.35 -4.69 -13.72
C LEU A 192 -6.79 -4.33 -13.29
N ARG A 193 -7.00 -3.12 -12.72
CA ARG A 193 -8.34 -2.63 -12.37
C ARG A 193 -9.13 -2.18 -13.60
N ASP A 194 -8.43 -1.58 -14.57
CA ASP A 194 -9.05 -1.05 -15.79
C ASP A 194 -9.41 -2.18 -16.79
N GLU A 195 -8.88 -3.39 -16.60
CA GLU A 195 -9.31 -4.57 -17.36
C GLU A 195 -10.73 -4.92 -16.95
N LYS A 196 -11.66 -4.79 -17.87
CA LYS A 196 -13.07 -5.14 -17.64
C LYS A 196 -13.17 -6.59 -17.16
N ALA A 197 -13.80 -6.78 -16.01
CA ALA A 197 -14.21 -8.07 -15.50
C ALA A 197 -15.10 -8.81 -16.50
#